data_15d223ed2cd37e52060ef8227b7a704e
#
_entry.id   15d223ed2cd37e52060ef8227b7a704e
#
_cell.length_a   1.000
_cell.length_b   1.000
_cell.length_c   1.000
_cell.angle_alpha   90.00
_cell.angle_beta   90.00
_cell.angle_gamma   90.00
#
_symmetry.space_group_name_H-M   'P 1'
#
loop_
_entity.id
_entity.type
_entity.pdbx_description
1 polymer ?
#
loop_
_entity_poly.entity_id
_entity_poly.type
_entity_poly.pdbx_seq_one_letter_code
_entity_poly.pdbx_strand_id
1 'polypeptide(L)'
;MVNVVRVATVDEVCRAAAAEFVRVVREVSKTGGKHGDGCARVVLTGGGAGIGMLRLLVDADINWELVHVFFGDERNVAVTHPDSNEGQAREALLDHVNIPEANIHGYGLGNGVALADAVDAYRLVVQDFAPEGFDVHLLGMGGEGHVNSLFPHSAATREESALVVAVTDSPKPPAERATLTFPAIARADRVWLLVAGAEKAEAAAQVVAGADRDEWPAAGARGMVDTVLFLADDAAGLL
;
A
#
# COMPACT_ATOMS: atom_id res chain seq x y z
N MET A 1 16.44 -3.12 -9.06
CA MET A 1 17.01 -1.91 -8.39
C MET A 1 15.85 -1.01 -7.98
N VAL A 2 15.99 -0.27 -6.89
CA VAL A 2 15.01 0.75 -6.47
C VAL A 2 15.32 2.04 -7.19
N ASN A 3 14.32 2.62 -7.85
CA ASN A 3 14.43 3.95 -8.45
C ASN A 3 14.07 5.00 -7.39
N VAL A 4 14.97 5.95 -7.11
CA VAL A 4 14.74 6.99 -6.09
C VAL A 4 14.28 8.28 -6.78
N VAL A 5 13.08 8.74 -6.43
CA VAL A 5 12.55 10.05 -6.80
C VAL A 5 12.65 10.96 -5.59
N ARG A 6 13.76 11.71 -5.50
CA ARG A 6 14.02 12.62 -4.38
C ARG A 6 13.39 13.99 -4.66
N VAL A 7 12.68 14.51 -3.67
CA VAL A 7 11.98 15.81 -3.71
C VAL A 7 12.15 16.55 -2.39
N ALA A 8 11.87 17.85 -2.35
CA ALA A 8 12.18 18.65 -1.18
C ALA A 8 11.25 18.37 0.03
N THR A 9 9.97 18.09 -0.21
CA THR A 9 8.96 18.03 0.87
C THR A 9 8.01 16.82 0.74
N VAL A 10 7.29 16.49 1.82
CA VAL A 10 6.23 15.49 1.79
C VAL A 10 5.12 15.84 0.79
N ASP A 11 4.79 17.12 0.65
CA ASP A 11 3.79 17.57 -0.35
C ASP A 11 4.23 17.29 -1.77
N GLU A 12 5.52 17.40 -2.05
CA GLU A 12 6.08 17.04 -3.36
C GLU A 12 6.14 15.52 -3.56
N VAL A 13 6.38 14.73 -2.50
CA VAL A 13 6.22 13.26 -2.55
C VAL A 13 4.78 12.92 -2.96
N CYS A 14 3.79 13.52 -2.30
CA CYS A 14 2.37 13.29 -2.61
C CYS A 14 2.03 13.67 -4.06
N ARG A 15 2.50 14.84 -4.54
CA ARG A 15 2.26 15.30 -5.92
C ARG A 15 2.91 14.41 -6.97
N ALA A 16 4.17 14.01 -6.75
CA ALA A 16 4.89 13.15 -7.68
C ALA A 16 4.23 11.76 -7.77
N ALA A 17 3.88 11.17 -6.63
CA ALA A 17 3.18 9.89 -6.60
C ALA A 17 1.77 9.97 -7.21
N ALA A 18 1.00 11.03 -6.94
CA ALA A 18 -0.32 11.24 -7.53
C ALA A 18 -0.27 11.39 -9.06
N ALA A 19 0.69 12.17 -9.57
CA ALA A 19 0.88 12.34 -11.02
C ALA A 19 1.21 11.00 -11.71
N GLU A 20 2.10 10.22 -11.10
CA GLU A 20 2.46 8.90 -11.62
C GLU A 20 1.31 7.90 -11.52
N PHE A 21 0.50 7.95 -10.45
CA PHE A 21 -0.70 7.14 -10.29
C PHE A 21 -1.70 7.39 -11.43
N VAL A 22 -2.00 8.66 -11.72
CA VAL A 22 -2.89 9.04 -12.84
C VAL A 22 -2.34 8.49 -14.16
N ARG A 23 -1.03 8.63 -14.39
CA ARG A 23 -0.39 8.11 -15.60
C ARG A 23 -0.56 6.60 -15.73
N VAL A 24 -0.31 5.86 -14.67
CA VAL A 24 -0.39 4.39 -14.67
C VAL A 24 -1.83 3.91 -14.84
N VAL A 25 -2.80 4.47 -14.12
CA VAL A 25 -4.21 4.09 -14.26
C VAL A 25 -4.70 4.34 -15.69
N ARG A 26 -4.31 5.47 -16.30
CA ARG A 26 -4.62 5.74 -17.70
C ARG A 26 -3.90 4.81 -18.69
N GLU A 27 -2.69 4.39 -18.39
CA GLU A 27 -1.97 3.39 -19.18
C GLU A 27 -2.71 2.04 -19.13
N VAL A 28 -3.08 1.59 -17.93
CA VAL A 28 -3.82 0.33 -17.72
C VAL A 28 -5.14 0.35 -18.49
N SER A 29 -5.92 1.44 -18.44
CA SER A 29 -7.18 1.53 -19.17
C SER A 29 -7.03 1.46 -20.69
N LYS A 30 -5.86 1.77 -21.24
CA LYS A 30 -5.56 1.71 -22.68
C LYS A 30 -4.95 0.40 -23.13
N THR A 31 -4.11 -0.20 -22.29
CA THR A 31 -3.30 -1.39 -22.63
C THR A 31 -3.95 -2.70 -22.18
N GLY A 32 -4.96 -2.63 -21.30
CA GLY A 32 -5.56 -3.78 -20.65
C GLY A 32 -4.98 -4.05 -19.25
N GLY A 33 -3.81 -3.48 -18.92
CA GLY A 33 -3.13 -3.72 -17.65
C GLY A 33 -2.75 -5.18 -17.45
N LYS A 34 -2.50 -5.53 -16.20
CA LYS A 34 -2.05 -6.87 -15.78
C LYS A 34 -3.08 -7.97 -16.06
N HIS A 35 -4.36 -7.64 -16.04
CA HIS A 35 -5.47 -8.57 -16.23
C HIS A 35 -6.07 -8.57 -17.65
N GLY A 36 -5.64 -7.67 -18.51
CA GLY A 36 -6.10 -7.58 -19.90
C GLY A 36 -7.51 -6.99 -20.08
N ASP A 37 -8.15 -6.50 -19.01
CA ASP A 37 -9.53 -6.00 -18.99
C ASP A 37 -9.64 -4.47 -18.92
N GLY A 38 -8.52 -3.77 -18.80
CA GLY A 38 -8.46 -2.31 -18.70
C GLY A 38 -8.82 -1.76 -17.33
N CYS A 39 -9.06 -2.62 -16.33
CA CYS A 39 -9.33 -2.22 -14.95
C CYS A 39 -8.04 -2.24 -14.13
N ALA A 40 -7.70 -1.12 -13.50
CA ALA A 40 -6.53 -1.03 -12.65
C ALA A 40 -6.81 -1.62 -11.26
N ARG A 41 -5.94 -2.51 -10.79
CA ARG A 41 -5.95 -3.04 -9.41
C ARG A 41 -4.88 -2.32 -8.61
N VAL A 42 -5.33 -1.52 -7.65
CA VAL A 42 -4.43 -0.67 -6.86
C VAL A 42 -4.55 -0.97 -5.37
N VAL A 43 -3.43 -1.14 -4.71
CA VAL A 43 -3.37 -1.30 -3.26
C VAL A 43 -3.03 0.03 -2.64
N LEU A 44 -3.93 0.54 -1.81
CA LEU A 44 -3.75 1.79 -1.06
C LEU A 44 -3.00 1.56 0.25
N THR A 45 -2.42 2.63 0.77
CA THR A 45 -1.75 2.66 2.06
C THR A 45 -2.27 3.80 2.92
N GLY A 46 -2.26 3.61 4.22
CA GLY A 46 -2.49 4.68 5.20
C GLY A 46 -1.26 5.58 5.37
N GLY A 47 -1.28 6.35 6.45
CA GLY A 47 -0.20 7.26 6.83
C GLY A 47 -0.24 8.60 6.09
N GLY A 48 0.55 9.56 6.59
CA GLY A 48 0.46 10.96 6.14
C GLY A 48 0.69 11.16 4.65
N ALA A 49 1.74 10.56 4.08
CA ALA A 49 2.04 10.69 2.66
C ALA A 49 1.03 9.92 1.79
N GLY A 50 0.60 8.72 2.21
CA GLY A 50 -0.43 7.96 1.50
C GLY A 50 -1.74 8.73 1.41
N ILE A 51 -2.28 9.16 2.54
CA ILE A 51 -3.53 9.93 2.61
C ILE A 51 -3.37 11.31 1.92
N GLY A 52 -2.22 11.97 2.07
CA GLY A 52 -1.93 13.22 1.37
C GLY A 52 -1.98 13.07 -0.15
N MET A 53 -1.44 11.96 -0.69
CA MET A 53 -1.53 11.62 -2.11
C MET A 53 -2.99 11.41 -2.53
N LEU A 54 -3.79 10.66 -1.75
CA LEU A 54 -5.18 10.37 -2.10
C LEU A 54 -6.02 11.65 -2.25
N ARG A 55 -5.84 12.64 -1.38
CA ARG A 55 -6.55 13.93 -1.47
C ARG A 55 -6.30 14.68 -2.78
N LEU A 56 -5.14 14.48 -3.40
CA LEU A 56 -4.80 15.10 -4.69
C LEU A 56 -5.46 14.42 -5.89
N LEU A 57 -6.07 13.24 -5.69
CA LEU A 57 -6.72 12.47 -6.75
C LEU A 57 -8.22 12.78 -6.89
N VAL A 58 -8.83 13.56 -6.00
CA VAL A 58 -10.27 13.88 -6.01
C VAL A 58 -10.69 14.50 -7.34
N ASP A 59 -9.91 15.45 -7.85
CA ASP A 59 -10.19 16.13 -9.13
C ASP A 59 -9.38 15.55 -10.30
N ALA A 60 -8.75 14.39 -10.12
CA ALA A 60 -7.95 13.77 -11.16
C ALA A 60 -8.84 13.20 -12.27
N ASP A 61 -8.40 13.37 -13.52
CA ASP A 61 -9.05 12.79 -14.69
C ASP A 61 -8.78 11.28 -14.78
N ILE A 62 -9.49 10.52 -13.94
CA ILE A 62 -9.50 9.06 -13.84
C ILE A 62 -10.93 8.57 -14.03
N ASN A 63 -11.11 7.53 -14.85
CA ASN A 63 -12.36 6.78 -14.84
C ASN A 63 -12.36 5.78 -13.70
N TRP A 64 -12.93 6.18 -12.56
CA TRP A 64 -12.97 5.37 -11.34
C TRP A 64 -13.82 4.10 -11.45
N GLU A 65 -14.71 4.00 -12.45
CA GLU A 65 -15.43 2.75 -12.73
C GLU A 65 -14.48 1.61 -13.17
N LEU A 66 -13.29 1.96 -13.67
CA LEU A 66 -12.24 1.02 -14.08
C LEU A 66 -11.11 0.89 -13.04
N VAL A 67 -11.38 1.21 -11.79
CA VAL A 67 -10.38 1.08 -10.71
C VAL A 67 -10.94 0.18 -9.61
N HIS A 68 -10.19 -0.86 -9.27
CA HIS A 68 -10.42 -1.68 -8.08
C HIS A 68 -9.40 -1.31 -7.02
N VAL A 69 -9.88 -0.99 -5.83
CA VAL A 69 -9.08 -0.56 -4.69
C VAL A 69 -9.00 -1.67 -3.65
N PHE A 70 -7.79 -1.94 -3.20
CA PHE A 70 -7.45 -2.87 -2.13
C PHE A 70 -6.66 -2.12 -1.05
N PHE A 71 -6.48 -2.72 0.12
CA PHE A 71 -5.70 -2.16 1.22
C PHE A 71 -4.54 -3.08 1.57
N GLY A 72 -3.34 -2.51 1.77
CA GLY A 72 -2.13 -3.27 2.06
C GLY A 72 -2.16 -3.92 3.44
N ASP A 73 -2.72 -3.23 4.40
CA ASP A 73 -3.04 -3.74 5.74
C ASP A 73 -4.24 -2.99 6.31
N GLU A 74 -4.81 -3.55 7.37
CA GLU A 74 -5.86 -2.88 8.13
C GLU A 74 -5.77 -3.25 9.62
N ARG A 75 -6.14 -2.33 10.46
CA ARG A 75 -6.27 -2.51 11.90
C ARG A 75 -7.60 -3.22 12.21
N ASN A 76 -7.61 -4.08 13.22
CA ASN A 76 -8.85 -4.75 13.63
C ASN A 76 -9.79 -3.77 14.36
N VAL A 77 -10.31 -2.83 13.59
CA VAL A 77 -11.26 -1.80 14.02
C VAL A 77 -12.36 -1.62 12.98
N ALA A 78 -13.49 -1.02 13.37
CA ALA A 78 -14.54 -0.69 12.41
C ALA A 78 -14.05 0.39 11.40
N VAL A 79 -14.58 0.39 10.18
CA VAL A 79 -14.24 1.37 9.12
C VAL A 79 -14.45 2.83 9.60
N THR A 80 -15.42 3.06 10.50
CA THR A 80 -15.67 4.39 11.08
C THR A 80 -14.65 4.81 12.16
N HIS A 81 -13.74 3.91 12.56
CA HIS A 81 -12.71 4.23 13.54
C HIS A 81 -11.61 5.09 12.91
N PRO A 82 -11.06 6.10 13.59
CA PRO A 82 -10.02 6.97 13.03
C PRO A 82 -8.73 6.24 12.63
N ASP A 83 -8.47 5.07 13.19
CA ASP A 83 -7.31 4.25 12.84
C ASP A 83 -7.57 3.31 11.63
N SER A 84 -8.77 3.26 11.06
CA SER A 84 -9.02 2.45 9.86
C SER A 84 -8.36 3.07 8.63
N ASN A 85 -7.58 2.26 7.91
CA ASN A 85 -6.98 2.68 6.63
C ASN A 85 -8.08 2.89 5.57
N GLU A 86 -9.08 2.01 5.53
CA GLU A 86 -10.23 2.15 4.64
C GLU A 86 -11.03 3.42 4.96
N GLY A 87 -11.33 3.66 6.23
CA GLY A 87 -12.06 4.86 6.67
C GLY A 87 -11.34 6.14 6.28
N GLN A 88 -10.03 6.21 6.50
CA GLN A 88 -9.20 7.35 6.10
C GLN A 88 -9.16 7.53 4.57
N ALA A 89 -9.08 6.44 3.80
CA ALA A 89 -9.10 6.50 2.34
C ALA A 89 -10.46 6.94 1.79
N ARG A 90 -11.57 6.51 2.42
CA ARG A 90 -12.92 6.98 2.08
C ARG A 90 -13.05 8.47 2.31
N GLU A 91 -12.68 8.97 3.49
CA GLU A 91 -12.71 10.39 3.81
C GLU A 91 -11.82 11.23 2.87
N ALA A 92 -10.66 10.71 2.48
CA ALA A 92 -9.70 11.45 1.66
C ALA A 92 -10.03 11.45 0.17
N LEU A 93 -10.66 10.39 -0.36
CA LEU A 93 -10.84 10.16 -1.78
C LEU A 93 -12.11 9.40 -2.14
N LEU A 94 -12.34 8.19 -1.58
CA LEU A 94 -13.27 7.23 -2.19
C LEU A 94 -14.73 7.69 -2.13
N ASP A 95 -15.12 8.47 -1.12
CA ASP A 95 -16.45 9.07 -0.98
C ASP A 95 -16.64 10.34 -1.84
N HIS A 96 -15.59 10.79 -2.52
CA HIS A 96 -15.58 12.02 -3.33
C HIS A 96 -15.50 11.76 -4.83
N VAL A 97 -15.39 10.50 -5.26
CA VAL A 97 -15.23 10.10 -6.67
C VAL A 97 -16.26 9.03 -7.05
N ASN A 98 -16.50 8.86 -8.36
CA ASN A 98 -17.48 7.89 -8.87
C ASN A 98 -16.94 6.45 -8.93
N ILE A 99 -16.27 6.00 -7.84
CA ILE A 99 -15.87 4.61 -7.73
C ILE A 99 -17.09 3.75 -7.31
N PRO A 100 -17.42 2.66 -8.00
CA PRO A 100 -18.45 1.75 -7.54
C PRO A 100 -18.08 1.12 -6.20
N GLU A 101 -19.02 1.01 -5.27
CA GLU A 101 -18.78 0.37 -3.97
C GLU A 101 -18.26 -1.07 -4.12
N ALA A 102 -18.73 -1.79 -5.13
CA ALA A 102 -18.26 -3.15 -5.45
C ALA A 102 -16.77 -3.22 -5.87
N ASN A 103 -16.16 -2.09 -6.20
CA ASN A 103 -14.74 -2.00 -6.55
C ASN A 103 -13.85 -1.63 -5.35
N ILE A 104 -14.43 -1.39 -4.18
CA ILE A 104 -13.70 -1.09 -2.94
C ILE A 104 -13.63 -2.37 -2.12
N HIS A 105 -12.44 -2.95 -2.07
CA HIS A 105 -12.20 -4.23 -1.42
C HIS A 105 -11.53 -4.01 -0.05
N GLY A 106 -12.35 -3.83 0.98
CA GLY A 106 -11.91 -3.73 2.38
C GLY A 106 -11.77 -5.09 3.04
N TYR A 107 -11.10 -5.13 4.19
CA TYR A 107 -10.93 -6.35 4.98
C TYR A 107 -12.21 -6.77 5.74
N GLY A 108 -13.20 -5.89 5.87
CA GLY A 108 -14.42 -6.16 6.63
C GLY A 108 -14.19 -6.33 8.14
N LEU A 109 -13.11 -5.76 8.68
CA LEU A 109 -12.75 -5.86 10.09
C LEU A 109 -13.65 -4.99 10.99
N GLY A 110 -13.61 -5.28 12.29
CA GLY A 110 -14.47 -4.64 13.27
C GLY A 110 -15.85 -5.29 13.36
N ASN A 111 -16.76 -4.67 14.11
CA ASN A 111 -18.17 -5.10 14.26
C ASN A 111 -18.35 -6.56 14.71
N GLY A 112 -17.36 -7.12 15.43
CA GLY A 112 -17.42 -8.49 15.95
C GLY A 112 -17.01 -9.59 14.98
N VAL A 113 -16.49 -9.26 13.80
CA VAL A 113 -15.89 -10.23 12.88
C VAL A 113 -14.56 -10.71 13.48
N ALA A 114 -14.36 -12.04 13.53
CA ALA A 114 -13.09 -12.59 13.98
C ALA A 114 -11.99 -12.29 12.97
N LEU A 115 -10.80 -11.92 13.46
CA LEU A 115 -9.66 -11.55 12.62
C LEU A 115 -9.30 -12.63 11.60
N ALA A 116 -9.33 -13.90 12.01
CA ALA A 116 -9.05 -15.04 11.13
C ALA A 116 -10.07 -15.16 9.99
N ASP A 117 -11.36 -14.97 10.29
CA ASP A 117 -12.43 -15.04 9.29
C ASP A 117 -12.30 -13.89 8.27
N ALA A 118 -11.96 -12.68 8.73
CA ALA A 118 -11.70 -11.52 7.86
C ALA A 118 -10.50 -11.76 6.93
N VAL A 119 -9.41 -12.34 7.45
CA VAL A 119 -8.22 -12.71 6.66
C VAL A 119 -8.57 -13.75 5.59
N ASP A 120 -9.34 -14.78 5.95
CA ASP A 120 -9.77 -15.83 5.02
C ASP A 120 -10.69 -15.25 3.93
N ALA A 121 -11.64 -14.39 4.31
CA ALA A 121 -12.50 -13.70 3.35
C ALA A 121 -11.71 -12.80 2.41
N TYR A 122 -10.77 -12.00 2.93
CA TYR A 122 -9.96 -11.08 2.10
C TYR A 122 -9.02 -11.83 1.16
N ARG A 123 -8.52 -13.01 1.56
CA ARG A 123 -7.76 -13.87 0.66
C ARG A 123 -8.57 -14.29 -0.56
N LEU A 124 -9.85 -14.65 -0.38
CA LEU A 124 -10.75 -14.97 -1.48
C LEU A 124 -11.01 -13.75 -2.36
N VAL A 125 -11.21 -12.57 -1.77
CA VAL A 125 -11.35 -11.31 -2.50
C VAL A 125 -10.12 -11.05 -3.39
N VAL A 126 -8.91 -11.22 -2.87
CA VAL A 126 -7.68 -11.05 -3.67
C VAL A 126 -7.59 -12.10 -4.79
N GLN A 127 -8.00 -13.34 -4.53
CA GLN A 127 -8.02 -14.39 -5.54
C GLN A 127 -9.03 -14.14 -6.65
N ASP A 128 -10.20 -13.59 -6.32
CA ASP A 128 -11.29 -13.38 -7.27
C ASP A 128 -11.08 -12.10 -8.10
N PHE A 129 -10.63 -11.02 -7.49
CA PHE A 129 -10.54 -9.69 -8.13
C PHE A 129 -9.14 -9.29 -8.58
N ALA A 130 -8.09 -9.92 -8.06
CA ALA A 130 -6.69 -9.68 -8.44
C ALA A 130 -5.90 -11.00 -8.60
N PRO A 131 -6.40 -12.00 -9.40
CA PRO A 131 -5.77 -13.30 -9.52
C PRO A 131 -4.33 -13.24 -10.05
N GLU A 132 -4.00 -12.27 -10.90
CA GLU A 132 -2.65 -12.05 -11.43
C GLU A 132 -1.81 -11.09 -10.54
N GLY A 133 -2.41 -10.50 -9.50
CA GLY A 133 -1.81 -9.48 -8.63
C GLY A 133 -2.23 -8.06 -8.98
N PHE A 134 -1.41 -7.08 -8.65
CA PHE A 134 -1.78 -5.66 -8.67
C PHE A 134 -1.00 -4.87 -9.73
N ASP A 135 -1.60 -3.84 -10.31
CA ASP A 135 -0.90 -2.90 -11.20
C ASP A 135 -0.01 -1.94 -10.38
N VAL A 136 -0.50 -1.51 -9.19
CA VAL A 136 0.23 -0.64 -8.27
C VAL A 136 0.00 -1.07 -6.82
N HIS A 137 1.07 -1.17 -6.04
CA HIS A 137 1.01 -1.35 -4.59
C HIS A 137 1.71 -0.17 -3.92
N LEU A 138 0.92 0.69 -3.28
CA LEU A 138 1.41 1.83 -2.51
C LEU A 138 1.79 1.36 -1.11
N LEU A 139 2.92 1.85 -0.60
CA LEU A 139 3.43 1.54 0.72
C LEU A 139 3.83 2.82 1.46
N GLY A 140 3.35 2.97 2.69
CA GLY A 140 4.04 3.78 3.68
C GLY A 140 5.22 3.02 4.26
N MET A 141 6.10 3.69 4.99
CA MET A 141 7.24 3.08 5.67
C MET A 141 7.37 3.65 7.08
N GLY A 142 7.60 2.79 8.07
CA GLY A 142 7.97 3.20 9.42
C GLY A 142 9.45 3.54 9.57
N GLY A 143 9.84 4.18 10.68
CA GLY A 143 11.25 4.47 10.97
C GLY A 143 12.11 3.21 11.12
N GLU A 144 11.53 2.10 11.56
CA GLU A 144 12.14 0.78 11.64
C GLU A 144 12.03 -0.03 10.32
N GLY A 145 11.58 0.60 9.24
CA GLY A 145 11.49 -0.03 7.94
C GLY A 145 10.29 -0.94 7.72
N HIS A 146 9.28 -0.99 8.64
CA HIS A 146 8.08 -1.77 8.36
C HIS A 146 7.30 -1.20 7.17
N VAL A 147 6.63 -2.07 6.43
CA VAL A 147 5.64 -1.75 5.38
C VAL A 147 4.38 -2.58 5.62
N ASN A 148 3.18 -2.05 5.30
CA ASN A 148 1.92 -2.66 5.72
C ASN A 148 1.96 -2.95 7.25
N SER A 149 1.67 -4.19 7.65
CA SER A 149 1.93 -4.69 9.01
C SER A 149 3.03 -5.77 9.07
N LEU A 150 4.03 -5.66 8.18
CA LEU A 150 5.23 -6.49 8.14
C LEU A 150 6.35 -5.80 8.94
N PHE A 151 6.50 -6.16 10.21
CA PHE A 151 7.49 -5.59 11.12
C PHE A 151 8.79 -6.41 11.12
N PRO A 152 9.96 -5.81 11.44
CA PRO A 152 11.19 -6.55 11.59
C PRO A 152 11.02 -7.79 12.48
N HIS A 153 11.59 -8.91 12.05
CA HIS A 153 11.61 -10.20 12.75
C HIS A 153 10.24 -10.85 13.03
N SER A 154 9.14 -10.29 12.51
CA SER A 154 7.80 -10.83 12.74
C SER A 154 7.53 -12.08 11.90
N ALA A 155 6.59 -12.92 12.37
CA ALA A 155 6.14 -14.08 11.61
C ALA A 155 5.57 -13.67 10.25
N ALA A 156 4.82 -12.54 10.18
CA ALA A 156 4.25 -12.03 8.95
C ALA A 156 5.33 -11.62 7.93
N THR A 157 6.47 -11.07 8.38
CA THR A 157 7.62 -10.71 7.52
C THR A 157 8.30 -11.94 6.94
N ARG A 158 8.27 -13.07 7.65
CA ARG A 158 8.86 -14.35 7.23
C ARG A 158 7.90 -15.24 6.44
N GLU A 159 6.65 -14.81 6.24
CA GLU A 159 5.68 -15.57 5.45
C GLU A 159 6.12 -15.65 3.98
N GLU A 160 6.10 -16.87 3.42
CA GLU A 160 6.65 -17.17 2.08
C GLU A 160 5.57 -17.63 1.08
N SER A 161 4.34 -17.92 1.53
CA SER A 161 3.31 -18.57 0.69
C SER A 161 1.96 -17.87 0.71
N ALA A 162 1.45 -17.53 1.89
CA ALA A 162 0.14 -16.92 2.04
C ALA A 162 0.16 -15.47 1.55
N LEU A 163 -0.89 -15.05 0.82
CA LEU A 163 -1.01 -13.67 0.33
C LEU A 163 -1.51 -12.72 1.43
N VAL A 164 -2.29 -13.22 2.37
CA VAL A 164 -2.90 -12.46 3.46
C VAL A 164 -2.71 -13.22 4.76
N VAL A 165 -2.31 -12.54 5.83
CA VAL A 165 -2.17 -13.12 7.17
C VAL A 165 -2.72 -12.21 8.26
N ALA A 166 -3.06 -12.82 9.40
CA ALA A 166 -3.34 -12.10 10.64
C ALA A 166 -2.03 -11.75 11.35
N VAL A 167 -1.98 -10.57 11.95
CA VAL A 167 -0.95 -10.12 12.89
C VAL A 167 -1.64 -9.86 14.21
N THR A 168 -1.21 -10.53 15.29
CA THR A 168 -1.82 -10.42 16.63
C THR A 168 -0.94 -9.74 17.66
N ASP A 169 0.30 -9.46 17.29
CA ASP A 169 1.38 -8.98 18.15
C ASP A 169 2.12 -7.77 17.55
N SER A 170 1.41 -6.93 16.79
CA SER A 170 2.01 -5.70 16.25
C SER A 170 2.64 -4.87 17.38
N PRO A 171 3.90 -4.42 17.22
CA PRO A 171 4.56 -3.57 18.23
C PRO A 171 3.92 -2.17 18.33
N LYS A 172 3.04 -1.82 17.38
CA LYS A 172 2.29 -0.56 17.37
C LYS A 172 0.81 -0.83 17.58
N PRO A 173 0.14 -0.08 18.47
CA PRO A 173 -1.30 -0.26 18.69
C PRO A 173 -2.11 0.13 17.43
N PRO A 174 -3.28 -0.50 17.22
CA PRO A 174 -3.74 -1.73 17.88
C PRO A 174 -2.88 -2.93 17.46
N ALA A 175 -2.76 -3.93 18.35
CA ALA A 175 -1.89 -5.09 18.12
C ALA A 175 -2.44 -6.03 17.03
N GLU A 176 -3.76 -6.15 16.94
CA GLU A 176 -4.41 -7.00 15.95
C GLU A 176 -4.60 -6.28 14.61
N ARG A 177 -4.14 -6.93 13.54
CA ARG A 177 -4.20 -6.42 12.17
C ARG A 177 -4.33 -7.56 11.16
N ALA A 178 -4.83 -7.24 9.96
CA ALA A 178 -4.68 -8.08 8.78
C ALA A 178 -3.72 -7.42 7.80
N THR A 179 -2.93 -8.19 7.08
CA THR A 179 -1.90 -7.64 6.17
C THR A 179 -1.69 -8.48 4.92
N LEU A 180 -1.48 -7.81 3.79
CA LEU A 180 -0.83 -8.41 2.62
C LEU A 180 0.63 -8.69 2.96
N THR A 181 1.14 -9.81 2.45
CA THR A 181 2.49 -10.34 2.70
C THR A 181 3.46 -9.98 1.57
N PHE A 182 4.73 -10.35 1.69
CA PHE A 182 5.70 -10.25 0.58
C PHE A 182 5.30 -11.06 -0.66
N PRO A 183 4.77 -12.30 -0.55
CA PRO A 183 4.18 -12.99 -1.69
C PRO A 183 3.12 -12.17 -2.43
N ALA A 184 2.28 -11.40 -1.74
CA ALA A 184 1.28 -10.52 -2.37
C ALA A 184 1.93 -9.28 -3.00
N ILE A 185 2.85 -8.61 -2.27
CA ILE A 185 3.60 -7.43 -2.76
C ILE A 185 4.37 -7.78 -4.04
N ALA A 186 5.05 -8.92 -4.06
CA ALA A 186 5.86 -9.37 -5.20
C ALA A 186 5.02 -9.68 -6.47
N ARG A 187 3.69 -9.76 -6.36
CA ARG A 187 2.78 -9.91 -7.50
C ARG A 187 2.31 -8.56 -8.07
N ALA A 188 2.72 -7.43 -7.48
CA ALA A 188 2.45 -6.12 -8.05
C ALA A 188 3.45 -5.79 -9.17
N ASP A 189 2.97 -5.20 -10.25
CA ASP A 189 3.85 -4.69 -11.30
C ASP A 189 4.70 -3.54 -10.76
N ARG A 190 4.08 -2.61 -10.05
CA ARG A 190 4.74 -1.43 -9.50
C ARG A 190 4.56 -1.38 -7.99
N VAL A 191 5.66 -1.22 -7.27
CA VAL A 191 5.68 -1.02 -5.81
C VAL A 191 6.26 0.35 -5.52
N TRP A 192 5.47 1.20 -4.85
CA TRP A 192 5.89 2.57 -4.55
C TRP A 192 5.89 2.82 -3.06
N LEU A 193 7.05 3.23 -2.54
CA LEU A 193 7.21 3.66 -1.16
C LEU A 193 7.11 5.19 -1.11
N LEU A 194 6.24 5.73 -0.26
CA LEU A 194 6.03 7.15 -0.05
C LEU A 194 6.62 7.54 1.30
N VAL A 195 7.77 8.21 1.30
CA VAL A 195 8.61 8.37 2.49
C VAL A 195 8.98 9.83 2.73
N ALA A 196 8.65 10.32 3.93
CA ALA A 196 9.06 11.62 4.45
C ALA A 196 9.21 11.52 5.98
N GLY A 197 10.05 12.34 6.56
CA GLY A 197 10.37 12.38 7.98
C GLY A 197 11.80 11.91 8.27
N ALA A 198 12.55 12.71 9.01
CA ALA A 198 13.97 12.44 9.31
C ALA A 198 14.20 11.11 10.06
N GLU A 199 13.20 10.67 10.83
CA GLU A 199 13.22 9.39 11.55
C GLU A 199 13.23 8.16 10.62
N LYS A 200 13.02 8.36 9.32
CA LYS A 200 13.01 7.30 8.30
C LYS A 200 14.28 7.24 7.47
N ALA A 201 15.24 8.13 7.72
CA ALA A 201 16.45 8.25 6.89
C ALA A 201 17.28 6.95 6.88
N GLU A 202 17.39 6.26 8.02
CA GLU A 202 18.11 4.99 8.09
C GLU A 202 17.39 3.91 7.28
N ALA A 203 16.09 3.74 7.48
CA ALA A 203 15.29 2.78 6.72
C ALA A 203 15.35 3.05 5.22
N ALA A 204 15.29 4.32 4.78
CA ALA A 204 15.40 4.70 3.38
C ALA A 204 16.77 4.30 2.80
N ALA A 205 17.86 4.51 3.53
CA ALA A 205 19.20 4.08 3.11
C ALA A 205 19.29 2.55 2.98
N GLN A 206 18.68 1.80 3.90
CA GLN A 206 18.65 0.33 3.85
C GLN A 206 17.82 -0.20 2.67
N VAL A 207 16.72 0.47 2.32
CA VAL A 207 15.93 0.17 1.11
C VAL A 207 16.77 0.29 -0.15
N VAL A 208 17.53 1.38 -0.27
CA VAL A 208 18.40 1.65 -1.43
C VAL A 208 19.57 0.66 -1.48
N ALA A 209 20.14 0.33 -0.32
CA ALA A 209 21.21 -0.66 -0.20
C ALA A 209 20.75 -2.10 -0.49
N GLY A 210 19.44 -2.38 -0.47
CA GLY A 210 18.92 -3.73 -0.63
C GLY A 210 19.22 -4.63 0.55
N ALA A 211 19.08 -4.09 1.77
CA ALA A 211 19.32 -4.80 3.03
C ALA A 211 18.39 -6.02 3.20
N ASP A 212 18.70 -6.85 4.20
CA ASP A 212 17.87 -8.01 4.53
C ASP A 212 16.46 -7.57 4.94
N ARG A 213 15.45 -8.21 4.35
CA ARG A 213 14.04 -7.88 4.59
C ARG A 213 13.56 -8.25 5.99
N ASP A 214 14.21 -9.20 6.66
CA ASP A 214 13.86 -9.57 8.05
C ASP A 214 14.28 -8.46 9.02
N GLU A 215 15.37 -7.74 8.71
CA GLU A 215 15.83 -6.57 9.47
C GLU A 215 15.11 -5.28 9.03
N TRP A 216 14.92 -5.12 7.71
CA TRP A 216 14.37 -3.92 7.08
C TRP A 216 13.28 -4.31 6.08
N PRO A 217 12.03 -4.56 6.52
CA PRO A 217 10.97 -5.09 5.65
C PRO A 217 10.76 -4.30 4.35
N ALA A 218 10.86 -2.98 4.39
CA ALA A 218 10.77 -2.13 3.21
C ALA A 218 11.81 -2.47 2.13
N ALA A 219 13.00 -2.97 2.54
CA ALA A 219 14.02 -3.41 1.59
C ALA A 219 13.63 -4.66 0.81
N GLY A 220 12.67 -5.45 1.31
CA GLY A 220 12.11 -6.62 0.62
C GLY A 220 10.95 -6.30 -0.33
N ALA A 221 10.36 -5.12 -0.23
CA ALA A 221 9.22 -4.73 -1.08
C ALA A 221 9.68 -4.43 -2.51
N ARG A 222 9.33 -5.30 -3.46
CA ARG A 222 9.75 -5.19 -4.86
C ARG A 222 8.60 -5.49 -5.81
N GLY A 223 8.46 -4.63 -6.85
CA GLY A 223 7.55 -4.83 -7.96
C GLY A 223 8.20 -5.62 -9.10
N MET A 224 7.37 -6.22 -9.92
CA MET A 224 7.82 -7.01 -11.08
C MET A 224 8.39 -6.13 -12.20
N VAL A 225 7.84 -4.95 -12.39
CA VAL A 225 8.23 -3.98 -13.42
C VAL A 225 9.13 -2.90 -12.84
N ASP A 226 8.67 -2.25 -11.76
CA ASP A 226 9.46 -1.24 -11.08
C ASP A 226 9.24 -1.21 -9.56
N THR A 227 10.21 -0.60 -8.87
CA THR A 227 10.09 -0.22 -7.47
C THR A 227 10.58 1.20 -7.34
N VAL A 228 9.71 2.09 -6.88
CA VAL A 228 10.03 3.53 -6.74
C VAL A 228 9.97 3.93 -5.27
N LEU A 229 11.01 4.59 -4.82
CA LEU A 229 11.07 5.28 -3.53
C LEU A 229 10.87 6.78 -3.78
N PHE A 230 9.66 7.28 -3.55
CA PHE A 230 9.39 8.71 -3.48
C PHE A 230 9.84 9.21 -2.11
N LEU A 231 10.87 10.04 -2.08
CA LEU A 231 11.62 10.36 -0.89
C LEU A 231 11.75 11.87 -0.70
N ALA A 232 11.28 12.38 0.43
CA ALA A 232 11.51 13.77 0.81
C ALA A 232 12.95 13.98 1.33
N ASP A 233 13.48 15.20 1.18
CA ASP A 233 14.84 15.55 1.58
C ASP A 233 15.14 15.28 3.06
N ASP A 234 14.16 15.45 3.95
CA ASP A 234 14.31 15.17 5.38
C ASP A 234 14.55 13.69 5.68
N ALA A 235 14.02 12.79 4.84
CA ALA A 235 14.24 11.35 4.95
C ALA A 235 15.45 10.86 4.12
N ALA A 236 16.14 11.73 3.39
CA ALA A 236 17.28 11.40 2.53
C ALA A 236 18.66 11.68 3.17
N GLY A 237 18.70 11.97 4.47
CA GLY A 237 19.91 12.42 5.17
C GLY A 237 21.04 11.39 5.23
N LEU A 238 20.81 10.12 4.90
CA LEU A 238 21.80 9.04 4.88
C LEU A 238 22.02 8.41 3.48
N LEU A 239 21.56 9.09 2.42
CA LEU A 239 21.74 8.70 1.01
C LEU A 239 22.80 9.53 0.32
#